data_7824bd4efb62682fb9616e6b4077a1fd
#
_entry.id   7824bd4efb62682fb9616e6b4077a1fd
#
_cell.length_a   1.000
_cell.length_b   1.000
_cell.length_c   1.000
_cell.angle_alpha   90.00
_cell.angle_beta   90.00
_cell.angle_gamma   90.00
#
_symmetry.space_group_name_H-M   'P 1'
#
loop_
_entity.id
_entity.type
_entity.pdbx_description
1 polymer ?
#
loop_
_entity_poly.entity_id
_entity_poly.type
_entity_poly.pdbx_seq_one_letter_code
_entity_poly.pdbx_strand_id
1 'polypeptide(L)'
;MVLSGVGDALGYRGSRWEYCTSGPQIHAELAELGGLEAITLQPPEWPVSDDTVLHLATAEGLATGWGGREGEPLLQELARRYVAAMGAMEGRKPGPTSILGTSQLRPGEPEGYRIPFNPTGTGCGAAMRSLAIGLRGHWSPPETAVPTGYLGALAVALFGALGARGEPPERWGAELLRVLPLAWDYVEGAGVAVGDNAAAWPFFGDAWHRYLESRGLLEGRGPPQVPSLPSPAERDAAYMGWALEGWPGRSGHDAPMVALEALLAAGGSWGDLCARGVLHGGDNDSTGTIAAGCWGLRGGLESIPPGLHCCLEYRGRLRDAAHRLHALAWGGR
;
A
#
# COMPACT_ATOMS: atom_id res chain seq x y z
N MET A 1 -5.60 -3.30 8.67
CA MET A 1 -4.50 -2.81 9.54
C MET A 1 -3.59 -3.93 10.02
N VAL A 2 -4.03 -4.89 10.88
CA VAL A 2 -3.12 -5.97 11.36
C VAL A 2 -2.57 -6.78 10.19
N LEU A 3 -3.40 -7.14 9.21
CA LEU A 3 -2.93 -7.90 8.05
C LEU A 3 -1.99 -7.11 7.13
N SER A 4 -2.07 -5.77 7.08
CA SER A 4 -1.03 -4.98 6.41
C SER A 4 0.35 -5.25 7.01
N GLY A 5 0.45 -5.23 8.35
CA GLY A 5 1.71 -5.57 9.02
C GLY A 5 2.13 -7.05 8.86
N VAL A 6 1.17 -7.97 8.71
CA VAL A 6 1.47 -9.39 8.37
C VAL A 6 2.08 -9.47 6.98
N GLY A 7 1.50 -8.82 5.99
CA GLY A 7 2.02 -8.79 4.62
C GLY A 7 3.41 -8.19 4.54
N ASP A 8 3.62 -7.08 5.25
CA ASP A 8 4.93 -6.44 5.41
C ASP A 8 5.97 -7.39 6.02
N ALA A 9 5.76 -7.83 7.26
CA ALA A 9 6.75 -8.65 7.97
C ALA A 9 7.08 -9.95 7.23
N LEU A 10 6.08 -10.56 6.58
CA LEU A 10 6.27 -11.77 5.77
C LEU A 10 7.08 -11.46 4.51
N GLY A 11 6.72 -10.43 3.77
CA GLY A 11 7.41 -10.03 2.54
C GLY A 11 8.82 -9.48 2.79
N TYR A 12 9.01 -8.74 3.86
CA TYR A 12 10.29 -8.16 4.26
C TYR A 12 11.29 -9.24 4.71
N ARG A 13 10.90 -10.08 5.66
CA ARG A 13 11.79 -11.08 6.29
C ARG A 13 13.18 -10.52 6.63
N GLY A 14 13.22 -9.40 7.31
CA GLY A 14 14.49 -8.74 7.66
C GLY A 14 15.34 -8.36 6.44
N SER A 15 14.73 -7.88 5.37
CA SER A 15 15.30 -7.55 4.06
C SER A 15 15.72 -8.73 3.16
N ARG A 16 15.50 -9.97 3.58
CA ARG A 16 15.94 -11.15 2.80
C ARG A 16 15.05 -11.41 1.59
N TRP A 17 13.74 -11.31 1.75
CA TRP A 17 12.80 -11.56 0.66
C TRP A 17 12.45 -10.31 -0.14
N GLU A 18 12.44 -9.14 0.49
CA GLU A 18 12.29 -7.86 -0.21
C GLU A 18 13.30 -7.69 -1.36
N TYR A 19 14.58 -8.05 -1.11
CA TYR A 19 15.65 -7.93 -2.13
C TYR A 19 15.89 -9.22 -2.93
N CYS A 20 15.08 -10.24 -2.75
CA CYS A 20 15.15 -11.46 -3.55
C CYS A 20 14.37 -11.28 -4.86
N THR A 21 15.06 -11.35 -5.99
CA THR A 21 14.47 -11.20 -7.33
C THR A 21 13.94 -12.52 -7.91
N SER A 22 13.79 -13.56 -7.08
CA SER A 22 13.37 -14.91 -7.51
C SER A 22 12.27 -15.47 -6.62
N GLY A 23 11.04 -15.42 -7.11
CA GLY A 23 9.91 -16.09 -6.47
C GLY A 23 10.14 -17.59 -6.25
N PRO A 24 10.71 -18.35 -7.21
CA PRO A 24 11.09 -19.75 -6.98
C PRO A 24 11.99 -19.96 -5.77
N GLN A 25 12.98 -19.10 -5.55
CA GLN A 25 13.86 -19.18 -4.38
C GLN A 25 13.08 -18.92 -3.09
N ILE A 26 12.25 -17.88 -3.05
CA ILE A 26 11.42 -17.54 -1.88
C ILE A 26 10.49 -18.70 -1.53
N HIS A 27 9.84 -19.31 -2.53
CA HIS A 27 8.97 -20.46 -2.32
C HIS A 27 9.73 -21.72 -1.85
N ALA A 28 10.96 -21.95 -2.32
CA ALA A 28 11.80 -23.06 -1.83
C ALA A 28 12.17 -22.83 -0.35
N GLU A 29 12.61 -21.62 0.01
CA GLU A 29 12.90 -21.27 1.41
C GLU A 29 11.66 -21.38 2.30
N LEU A 30 10.48 -20.95 1.81
CA LEU A 30 9.22 -21.12 2.54
C LEU A 30 8.90 -22.59 2.80
N ALA A 31 9.14 -23.46 1.81
CA ALA A 31 8.92 -24.90 1.99
C ALA A 31 9.88 -25.52 3.03
N GLU A 32 11.14 -25.08 3.05
CA GLU A 32 12.11 -25.49 4.08
C GLU A 32 11.70 -25.05 5.48
N LEU A 33 11.02 -23.89 5.61
CA LEU A 33 10.46 -23.40 6.87
C LEU A 33 9.18 -24.17 7.31
N GLY A 34 8.65 -25.06 6.49
CA GLY A 34 7.42 -25.81 6.77
C GLY A 34 6.13 -25.12 6.26
N GLY A 35 6.25 -24.12 5.40
CA GLY A 35 5.11 -23.40 4.84
C GLY A 35 4.57 -22.28 5.76
N LEU A 36 3.54 -21.60 5.32
CA LEU A 36 2.95 -20.46 6.05
C LEU A 36 2.41 -20.84 7.44
N GLU A 37 1.93 -22.07 7.60
CA GLU A 37 1.37 -22.59 8.86
C GLU A 37 2.43 -22.74 9.96
N ALA A 38 3.69 -22.96 9.58
CA ALA A 38 4.79 -23.14 10.52
C ALA A 38 5.45 -21.83 10.96
N ILE A 39 5.16 -20.71 10.28
CA ILE A 39 5.78 -19.42 10.57
C ILE A 39 5.13 -18.75 11.78
N THR A 40 5.97 -18.21 12.66
CA THR A 40 5.55 -17.24 13.67
C THR A 40 6.25 -15.93 13.42
N LEU A 41 5.47 -14.90 13.02
CA LEU A 41 6.02 -13.57 12.74
C LEU A 41 6.34 -12.84 14.04
N GLN A 42 7.61 -12.84 14.41
CA GLN A 42 8.11 -12.11 15.57
C GLN A 42 9.55 -11.63 15.35
N PRO A 43 9.92 -10.46 15.89
CA PRO A 43 11.31 -10.04 15.91
C PRO A 43 12.19 -11.00 16.72
N PRO A 44 13.48 -11.11 16.43
CA PRO A 44 14.22 -10.34 15.42
C PRO A 44 14.18 -10.92 14.01
N GLU A 45 13.66 -12.14 13.80
CA GLU A 45 13.69 -12.82 12.49
C GLU A 45 12.68 -12.22 11.50
N TRP A 46 11.52 -11.81 12.00
CA TRP A 46 10.42 -11.28 11.21
C TRP A 46 10.01 -9.88 11.67
N PRO A 47 10.91 -8.88 11.59
CA PRO A 47 10.56 -7.50 11.91
C PRO A 47 9.66 -6.95 10.80
N VAL A 48 8.87 -5.92 11.10
CA VAL A 48 8.24 -5.11 10.07
C VAL A 48 9.26 -4.15 9.44
N SER A 49 9.03 -3.75 8.19
CA SER A 49 9.84 -2.76 7.48
C SER A 49 9.40 -1.31 7.81
N ASP A 50 9.88 -0.34 7.01
CA ASP A 50 9.39 1.05 7.06
C ASP A 50 7.92 1.16 6.62
N ASP A 51 7.40 0.20 5.86
CA ASP A 51 6.02 0.14 5.42
C ASP A 51 5.05 0.21 6.58
N THR A 52 5.16 -0.72 7.53
CA THR A 52 4.29 -0.71 8.72
C THR A 52 4.54 0.51 9.61
N VAL A 53 5.78 0.93 9.79
CA VAL A 53 6.10 2.11 10.62
C VAL A 53 5.44 3.36 10.07
N LEU A 54 5.51 3.59 8.76
CA LEU A 54 4.91 4.75 8.10
C LEU A 54 3.39 4.60 7.93
N HIS A 55 2.91 3.38 7.71
CA HIS A 55 1.47 3.07 7.73
C HIS A 55 0.84 3.37 9.10
N LEU A 56 1.50 3.00 10.20
CA LEU A 56 1.09 3.36 11.56
C LEU A 56 1.10 4.87 11.79
N ALA A 57 2.15 5.58 11.33
CA ALA A 57 2.21 7.03 11.44
C ALA A 57 1.01 7.70 10.77
N THR A 58 0.63 7.24 9.56
CA THR A 58 -0.57 7.68 8.87
C THR A 58 -1.84 7.37 9.66
N ALA A 59 -2.02 6.10 10.04
CA ALA A 59 -3.24 5.63 10.71
C ALA A 59 -3.47 6.31 12.06
N GLU A 60 -2.44 6.40 12.90
CA GLU A 60 -2.52 7.04 14.20
C GLU A 60 -2.74 8.56 14.07
N GLY A 61 -2.14 9.21 13.06
CA GLY A 61 -2.40 10.62 12.75
C GLY A 61 -3.86 10.86 12.39
N LEU A 62 -4.39 10.02 11.50
CA LEU A 62 -5.80 10.07 11.10
C LEU A 62 -6.76 9.73 12.26
N ALA A 63 -6.33 8.90 13.21
CA ALA A 63 -7.11 8.44 14.36
C ALA A 63 -7.11 9.41 15.56
N THR A 64 -6.45 10.55 15.49
CA THR A 64 -6.35 11.50 16.63
C THR A 64 -7.64 12.24 16.98
N GLY A 65 -8.77 11.92 16.34
CA GLY A 65 -10.08 12.40 16.78
C GLY A 65 -10.23 13.94 16.80
N TRP A 66 -9.71 14.60 15.80
CA TRP A 66 -9.76 16.05 15.66
C TRP A 66 -11.18 16.53 15.32
N GLY A 67 -12.13 16.34 16.19
CA GLY A 67 -13.49 16.89 16.21
C GLY A 67 -13.91 17.81 15.05
N GLY A 68 -13.85 17.33 13.78
CA GLY A 68 -14.17 18.10 12.59
C GLY A 68 -13.06 19.06 12.09
N ARG A 69 -11.84 19.00 12.61
CA ARG A 69 -10.72 19.79 12.10
C ARG A 69 -10.06 19.07 10.93
N GLU A 70 -10.54 19.34 9.75
CA GLU A 70 -9.89 19.05 8.48
C GLU A 70 -8.88 20.16 8.16
N GLY A 71 -7.94 19.88 7.23
CA GLY A 71 -7.00 20.90 6.76
C GLY A 71 -5.66 20.90 7.51
N GLU A 72 -5.05 22.08 7.62
CA GLU A 72 -3.68 22.25 8.10
C GLU A 72 -3.37 21.56 9.45
N PRO A 73 -4.20 21.59 10.49
CA PRO A 73 -3.90 20.92 11.75
C PRO A 73 -3.69 19.41 11.63
N LEU A 74 -4.43 18.74 10.74
CA LEU A 74 -4.24 17.33 10.46
C LEU A 74 -2.94 17.08 9.69
N LEU A 75 -2.64 17.90 8.69
CA LEU A 75 -1.42 17.80 7.90
C LEU A 75 -0.17 18.02 8.77
N GLN A 76 -0.22 18.98 9.71
CA GLN A 76 0.83 19.22 10.71
C GLN A 76 1.02 18.01 11.64
N GLU A 77 -0.07 17.36 12.07
CA GLU A 77 0.02 16.14 12.89
C GLU A 77 0.64 14.99 12.11
N LEU A 78 0.22 14.77 10.87
CA LEU A 78 0.81 13.74 10.00
C LEU A 78 2.31 14.01 9.76
N ALA A 79 2.69 15.26 9.48
CA ALA A 79 4.09 15.65 9.34
C ALA A 79 4.91 15.34 10.60
N ARG A 80 4.38 15.69 11.78
CA ARG A 80 5.04 15.38 13.07
C ARG A 80 5.23 13.88 13.26
N ARG A 81 4.22 13.08 12.93
CA ARG A 81 4.32 11.62 13.05
C ARG A 81 5.30 11.00 12.09
N TYR A 82 5.35 11.48 10.84
CA TYR A 82 6.36 11.01 9.88
C TYR A 82 7.78 11.34 10.33
N VAL A 83 8.03 12.56 10.83
CA VAL A 83 9.33 12.93 11.39
C VAL A 83 9.70 12.03 12.57
N ALA A 84 8.77 11.80 13.49
CA ALA A 84 8.99 10.91 14.63
C ALA A 84 9.22 9.45 14.20
N ALA A 85 8.49 8.97 13.20
CA ALA A 85 8.62 7.61 12.66
C ALA A 85 10.03 7.34 12.07
N MET A 86 10.67 8.35 11.47
CA MET A 86 12.03 8.20 10.95
C MET A 86 13.06 7.90 12.03
N GLY A 87 12.79 8.21 13.30
CA GLY A 87 13.62 7.80 14.44
C GLY A 87 13.60 6.30 14.75
N ALA A 88 12.66 5.54 14.19
CA ALA A 88 12.49 4.10 14.40
C ALA A 88 12.90 3.27 13.16
N MET A 89 13.68 3.83 12.25
CA MET A 89 14.01 3.21 10.94
C MET A 89 15.30 2.37 10.95
N GLU A 90 15.96 2.21 12.07
CA GLU A 90 17.15 1.36 12.15
C GLU A 90 16.82 -0.08 11.70
N GLY A 91 17.54 -0.55 10.67
CA GLY A 91 17.35 -1.88 10.08
C GLY A 91 16.12 -2.05 9.19
N ARG A 92 15.31 -0.99 8.91
CA ARG A 92 14.02 -1.11 8.19
C ARG A 92 14.02 -0.63 6.74
N LYS A 93 15.14 -0.10 6.25
CA LYS A 93 15.37 0.23 4.83
C LYS A 93 14.40 1.24 4.18
N PRO A 94 14.08 2.40 4.81
CA PRO A 94 13.22 3.39 4.18
C PRO A 94 13.77 3.84 2.82
N GLY A 95 12.89 3.97 1.84
CA GLY A 95 13.27 4.40 0.49
C GLY A 95 13.81 5.83 0.45
N PRO A 96 14.72 6.15 -0.52
CA PRO A 96 15.36 7.46 -0.61
C PRO A 96 14.38 8.63 -0.68
N THR A 97 13.25 8.48 -1.37
CA THR A 97 12.20 9.50 -1.48
C THR A 97 11.51 9.73 -0.13
N SER A 98 11.28 8.68 0.67
CA SER A 98 10.72 8.79 2.02
C SER A 98 11.68 9.54 2.95
N ILE A 99 12.97 9.24 2.88
CA ILE A 99 14.02 9.93 3.66
C ILE A 99 14.08 11.42 3.28
N LEU A 100 14.19 11.70 1.98
CA LEU A 100 14.27 13.07 1.48
C LEU A 100 13.03 13.88 1.87
N GLY A 101 11.83 13.36 1.57
CA GLY A 101 10.58 14.06 1.86
C GLY A 101 10.41 14.34 3.35
N THR A 102 10.67 13.35 4.20
CA THR A 102 10.53 13.52 5.66
C THR A 102 11.54 14.51 6.24
N SER A 103 12.77 14.54 5.70
CA SER A 103 13.82 15.48 6.15
C SER A 103 13.47 16.94 5.86
N GLN A 104 12.57 17.19 4.92
CA GLN A 104 12.11 18.53 4.52
C GLN A 104 10.89 19.01 5.33
N LEU A 105 10.19 18.11 6.03
CA LEU A 105 9.06 18.47 6.87
C LEU A 105 9.50 19.36 8.05
N ARG A 106 8.68 20.36 8.38
CA ARG A 106 8.90 21.31 9.49
C ARG A 106 7.61 21.42 10.32
N PRO A 107 7.24 20.35 11.05
CA PRO A 107 6.01 20.36 11.83
C PRO A 107 6.05 21.46 12.90
N GLY A 108 4.98 22.25 12.97
CA GLY A 108 4.86 23.40 13.86
C GLY A 108 5.19 24.75 13.20
N GLU A 109 5.83 24.76 12.04
CA GLU A 109 5.97 25.97 11.22
C GLU A 109 4.73 26.14 10.32
N PRO A 110 4.34 27.37 9.95
CA PRO A 110 3.29 27.60 8.96
C PRO A 110 3.61 26.85 7.66
N GLU A 111 2.63 26.08 7.16
CA GLU A 111 2.78 25.22 5.97
C GLU A 111 3.97 24.23 6.03
N GLY A 112 4.52 23.94 7.20
CA GLY A 112 5.68 23.07 7.37
C GLY A 112 5.46 21.59 7.02
N TYR A 113 4.24 21.22 6.64
CA TYR A 113 3.88 19.95 6.04
C TYR A 113 4.10 19.92 4.51
N ARG A 114 4.29 21.07 3.87
CA ARG A 114 4.55 21.19 2.43
C ARG A 114 6.03 20.92 2.16
N ILE A 115 6.31 20.09 1.18
CA ILE A 115 7.68 19.80 0.72
C ILE A 115 7.79 20.13 -0.76
N PRO A 116 9.00 20.44 -1.26
CA PRO A 116 9.22 20.66 -2.68
C PRO A 116 8.81 19.45 -3.53
N PHE A 117 8.37 19.71 -4.76
CA PHE A 117 8.11 18.68 -5.74
C PHE A 117 9.38 17.85 -6.01
N ASN A 118 9.24 16.53 -6.03
CA ASN A 118 10.32 15.61 -6.37
C ASN A 118 10.03 14.91 -7.72
N PRO A 119 10.68 15.31 -8.82
CA PRO A 119 10.44 14.73 -10.14
C PRO A 119 10.81 13.23 -10.24
N THR A 120 11.64 12.73 -9.31
CA THR A 120 12.06 11.32 -9.26
C THR A 120 11.26 10.48 -8.28
N GLY A 121 10.18 11.00 -7.73
CA GLY A 121 9.34 10.34 -6.74
C GLY A 121 8.41 9.28 -7.35
N THR A 122 8.96 8.22 -7.94
CA THR A 122 8.20 7.14 -8.60
C THR A 122 7.87 5.97 -7.69
N GLY A 123 8.49 5.88 -6.51
CA GLY A 123 8.40 4.74 -5.60
C GLY A 123 7.03 4.50 -4.97
N CYS A 124 6.83 3.28 -4.46
CA CYS A 124 5.62 2.81 -3.77
C CYS A 124 5.42 3.41 -2.38
N GLY A 125 6.41 4.10 -1.82
CA GLY A 125 6.43 4.58 -0.44
C GLY A 125 5.18 5.35 0.01
N ALA A 126 4.53 6.10 -0.88
CA ALA A 126 3.26 6.75 -0.57
C ALA A 126 2.07 5.77 -0.66
N ALA A 127 2.12 4.77 -1.55
CA ALA A 127 1.07 3.77 -1.71
C ALA A 127 0.95 2.85 -0.49
N MET A 128 2.05 2.25 -0.04
CA MET A 128 2.11 1.29 1.06
C MET A 128 1.49 1.82 2.37
N ARG A 129 1.56 3.13 2.62
CA ARG A 129 1.06 3.78 3.85
C ARG A 129 -0.35 4.34 3.77
N SER A 130 -1.03 4.27 2.61
CA SER A 130 -2.25 5.05 2.33
C SER A 130 -3.57 4.33 2.60
N LEU A 131 -3.56 3.01 2.87
CA LEU A 131 -4.79 2.24 3.14
C LEU A 131 -5.65 2.88 4.25
N ALA A 132 -5.02 3.37 5.31
CA ALA A 132 -5.68 4.00 6.45
C ALA A 132 -6.47 5.28 6.07
N ILE A 133 -6.09 5.96 4.98
CA ILE A 133 -6.79 7.16 4.49
C ILE A 133 -8.21 6.78 4.04
N GLY A 134 -8.33 5.71 3.26
CA GLY A 134 -9.63 5.19 2.82
C GLY A 134 -10.52 4.71 3.98
N LEU A 135 -9.92 4.17 5.04
CA LEU A 135 -10.64 3.69 6.22
C LEU A 135 -11.27 4.81 7.05
N ARG A 136 -10.80 6.04 6.95
CA ARG A 136 -11.38 7.19 7.66
C ARG A 136 -12.73 7.65 7.08
N GLY A 137 -13.08 7.24 5.86
CA GLY A 137 -14.40 7.51 5.26
C GLY A 137 -14.59 8.89 4.61
N HIS A 138 -13.72 9.86 4.85
CA HIS A 138 -13.68 11.16 4.17
C HIS A 138 -12.28 11.37 3.63
N TRP A 139 -12.14 11.32 2.33
CA TRP A 139 -10.86 11.52 1.67
C TRP A 139 -10.88 12.85 0.89
N SER A 140 -9.90 13.71 1.19
CA SER A 140 -9.53 14.83 0.33
C SER A 140 -8.07 14.63 -0.08
N PRO A 141 -7.72 14.82 -1.36
CA PRO A 141 -6.35 14.62 -1.83
C PRO A 141 -5.36 15.52 -1.05
N PRO A 142 -4.15 15.04 -0.73
CA PRO A 142 -3.11 15.90 -0.15
C PRO A 142 -2.62 16.94 -1.17
N GLU A 143 -2.29 18.12 -0.70
CA GLU A 143 -1.91 19.29 -1.51
C GLU A 143 -0.52 19.21 -2.18
N THR A 144 0.21 18.12 -2.02
CA THR A 144 1.53 17.91 -2.62
C THR A 144 1.54 16.64 -3.45
N ALA A 145 1.55 16.78 -4.76
CA ALA A 145 1.52 15.65 -5.69
C ALA A 145 2.89 15.42 -6.32
N VAL A 146 3.36 14.17 -6.26
CA VAL A 146 4.35 13.59 -7.18
C VAL A 146 3.59 12.57 -8.00
N PRO A 147 3.61 12.57 -9.35
CA PRO A 147 2.60 11.88 -10.16
C PRO A 147 2.42 10.41 -9.79
N THR A 148 3.48 9.61 -9.85
CA THR A 148 3.35 8.16 -9.67
C THR A 148 3.19 7.77 -8.20
N GLY A 149 3.93 8.39 -7.30
CA GLY A 149 3.80 8.16 -5.85
C GLY A 149 2.44 8.63 -5.31
N TYR A 150 1.98 9.80 -5.73
CA TYR A 150 0.67 10.35 -5.36
C TYR A 150 -0.48 9.47 -5.87
N LEU A 151 -0.45 9.10 -7.16
CA LEU A 151 -1.49 8.27 -7.77
C LEU A 151 -1.50 6.85 -7.19
N GLY A 152 -0.34 6.32 -6.79
CA GLY A 152 -0.25 5.09 -6.03
C GLY A 152 -0.92 5.19 -4.66
N ALA A 153 -0.69 6.30 -3.94
CA ALA A 153 -1.37 6.57 -2.68
C ALA A 153 -2.88 6.72 -2.86
N LEU A 154 -3.32 7.40 -3.91
CA LEU A 154 -4.72 7.51 -4.31
C LEU A 154 -5.35 6.14 -4.54
N ALA A 155 -4.68 5.27 -5.31
CA ALA A 155 -5.16 3.93 -5.59
C ALA A 155 -5.38 3.13 -4.30
N VAL A 156 -4.39 3.09 -3.41
CA VAL A 156 -4.48 2.31 -2.16
C VAL A 156 -5.50 2.90 -1.18
N ALA A 157 -5.60 4.22 -1.08
CA ALA A 157 -6.64 4.87 -0.29
C ALA A 157 -8.05 4.55 -0.82
N LEU A 158 -8.23 4.58 -2.15
CA LEU A 158 -9.49 4.20 -2.79
C LEU A 158 -9.82 2.72 -2.53
N PHE A 159 -8.86 1.82 -2.66
CA PHE A 159 -9.04 0.39 -2.36
C PHE A 159 -9.44 0.18 -0.89
N GLY A 160 -8.83 0.91 0.03
CA GLY A 160 -9.23 0.92 1.44
C GLY A 160 -10.68 1.35 1.64
N ALA A 161 -11.11 2.42 0.97
CA ALA A 161 -12.47 2.93 1.05
C ALA A 161 -13.50 1.98 0.41
N LEU A 162 -13.20 1.42 -0.75
CA LEU A 162 -14.08 0.46 -1.46
C LEU A 162 -14.19 -0.85 -0.69
N GLY A 163 -13.06 -1.40 -0.21
CA GLY A 163 -13.03 -2.60 0.60
C GLY A 163 -13.81 -2.46 1.91
N ALA A 164 -13.67 -1.33 2.59
CA ALA A 164 -14.43 -1.03 3.82
C ALA A 164 -15.94 -0.89 3.59
N ARG A 165 -16.37 -0.58 2.37
CA ARG A 165 -17.79 -0.53 1.95
C ARG A 165 -18.29 -1.89 1.44
N GLY A 166 -17.44 -2.91 1.38
CA GLY A 166 -17.80 -4.22 0.86
C GLY A 166 -17.88 -4.31 -0.68
N GLU A 167 -17.31 -3.31 -1.39
CA GLU A 167 -17.29 -3.34 -2.86
C GLU A 167 -16.34 -4.44 -3.35
N PRO A 168 -16.73 -5.21 -4.37
CA PRO A 168 -15.91 -6.29 -4.89
C PRO A 168 -14.64 -5.77 -5.59
N PRO A 169 -13.49 -6.48 -5.47
CA PRO A 169 -12.23 -6.03 -6.06
C PRO A 169 -12.27 -5.82 -7.57
N GLU A 170 -13.15 -6.52 -8.28
CA GLU A 170 -13.38 -6.39 -9.73
C GLU A 170 -13.74 -4.96 -10.15
N ARG A 171 -14.29 -4.16 -9.22
CA ARG A 171 -14.68 -2.78 -9.46
C ARG A 171 -13.55 -1.78 -9.19
N TRP A 172 -12.57 -2.13 -8.36
CA TRP A 172 -11.65 -1.15 -7.78
C TRP A 172 -10.78 -0.44 -8.82
N GLY A 173 -10.29 -1.18 -9.82
CA GLY A 173 -9.49 -0.59 -10.89
C GLY A 173 -10.28 0.36 -11.79
N ALA A 174 -11.52 0.00 -12.14
CA ALA A 174 -12.40 0.88 -12.93
C ALA A 174 -12.75 2.17 -12.16
N GLU A 175 -13.02 2.05 -10.86
CA GLU A 175 -13.24 3.23 -10.00
C GLU A 175 -11.97 4.09 -9.89
N LEU A 176 -10.77 3.48 -9.87
CA LEU A 176 -9.53 4.22 -9.92
C LEU A 176 -9.43 5.07 -11.19
N LEU A 177 -9.67 4.50 -12.36
CA LEU A 177 -9.66 5.25 -13.61
C LEU A 177 -10.68 6.40 -13.62
N ARG A 178 -11.85 6.23 -12.98
CA ARG A 178 -12.87 7.28 -12.88
C ARG A 178 -12.47 8.44 -12.01
N VAL A 179 -11.65 8.22 -10.97
CA VAL A 179 -11.24 9.29 -10.06
C VAL A 179 -9.98 10.02 -10.54
N LEU A 180 -9.22 9.50 -11.52
CA LEU A 180 -8.03 10.15 -12.03
C LEU A 180 -8.29 11.58 -12.57
N PRO A 181 -9.36 11.85 -13.34
CA PRO A 181 -9.68 13.21 -13.78
C PRO A 181 -9.93 14.16 -12.60
N LEU A 182 -10.65 13.71 -11.57
CA LEU A 182 -10.92 14.51 -10.37
C LEU A 182 -9.65 14.82 -9.59
N ALA A 183 -8.73 13.84 -9.53
CA ALA A 183 -7.42 14.04 -8.92
C ALA A 183 -6.56 15.03 -9.74
N TRP A 184 -6.70 15.01 -11.07
CA TRP A 184 -6.04 15.99 -11.94
C TRP A 184 -6.55 17.41 -11.68
N ASP A 185 -7.88 17.60 -11.67
CA ASP A 185 -8.51 18.91 -11.40
C ASP A 185 -8.00 19.50 -10.07
N TYR A 186 -7.80 18.63 -9.08
CA TYR A 186 -7.25 19.03 -7.79
C TYR A 186 -5.77 19.49 -7.89
N VAL A 187 -4.92 18.72 -8.58
CA VAL A 187 -3.49 19.04 -8.76
C VAL A 187 -3.32 20.33 -9.57
N GLU A 188 -4.11 20.48 -10.61
CA GLU A 188 -4.13 21.72 -11.43
C GLU A 188 -4.57 22.93 -10.60
N GLY A 189 -5.65 22.77 -9.81
CA GLY A 189 -6.16 23.81 -8.91
C GLY A 189 -5.19 24.19 -7.79
N ALA A 190 -4.38 23.24 -7.30
CA ALA A 190 -3.34 23.50 -6.30
C ALA A 190 -2.15 24.30 -6.87
N GLY A 191 -1.94 24.29 -8.19
CA GLY A 191 -0.94 25.11 -8.86
C GLY A 191 0.52 24.70 -8.62
N VAL A 192 0.77 23.53 -8.01
CA VAL A 192 2.14 23.07 -7.68
C VAL A 192 2.68 22.15 -8.77
N ALA A 193 3.79 22.52 -9.39
CA ALA A 193 4.50 21.74 -10.42
C ALA A 193 3.56 21.17 -11.51
N VAL A 194 2.57 21.95 -11.94
CA VAL A 194 1.51 21.50 -12.86
C VAL A 194 2.07 20.97 -14.17
N GLY A 195 3.10 21.61 -14.74
CA GLY A 195 3.74 21.17 -15.99
C GLY A 195 4.42 19.79 -15.85
N ASP A 196 5.17 19.59 -14.76
CA ASP A 196 5.86 18.32 -14.50
C ASP A 196 4.83 17.20 -14.22
N ASN A 197 3.79 17.50 -13.47
CA ASN A 197 2.69 16.58 -13.23
C ASN A 197 1.97 16.23 -14.54
N ALA A 198 1.67 17.18 -15.41
CA ALA A 198 1.02 16.96 -16.70
C ALA A 198 1.83 16.03 -17.61
N ALA A 199 3.15 16.17 -17.61
CA ALA A 199 4.04 15.33 -18.43
C ALA A 199 4.06 13.87 -17.94
N ALA A 200 3.98 13.62 -16.63
CA ALA A 200 4.08 12.28 -16.04
C ALA A 200 2.71 11.59 -15.82
N TRP A 201 1.61 12.35 -15.79
CA TRP A 201 0.27 11.84 -15.45
C TRP A 201 -0.23 10.72 -16.35
N PRO A 202 -0.09 10.81 -17.70
CA PRO A 202 -0.63 9.80 -18.62
C PRO A 202 -0.06 8.41 -18.36
N PHE A 203 1.21 8.31 -17.96
CA PHE A 203 1.86 7.01 -17.73
C PHE A 203 1.07 6.12 -16.76
N PHE A 204 0.62 6.68 -15.63
CA PHE A 204 -0.13 5.94 -14.62
C PHE A 204 -1.48 5.45 -15.16
N GLY A 205 -2.24 6.37 -15.77
CA GLY A 205 -3.55 6.06 -16.35
C GLY A 205 -3.46 5.01 -17.46
N ASP A 206 -2.49 5.15 -18.36
CA ASP A 206 -2.26 4.21 -19.47
C ASP A 206 -1.83 2.82 -18.97
N ALA A 207 -0.98 2.76 -17.94
CA ALA A 207 -0.57 1.49 -17.33
C ALA A 207 -1.78 0.75 -16.72
N TRP A 208 -2.61 1.47 -15.95
CA TRP A 208 -3.81 0.92 -15.35
C TRP A 208 -4.87 0.54 -16.37
N HIS A 209 -5.05 1.34 -17.43
CA HIS A 209 -5.97 1.03 -18.53
C HIS A 209 -5.58 -0.29 -19.21
N ARG A 210 -4.31 -0.43 -19.61
CA ARG A 210 -3.81 -1.68 -20.25
C ARG A 210 -3.97 -2.89 -19.34
N TYR A 211 -3.67 -2.74 -18.04
CA TYR A 211 -3.86 -3.81 -17.06
C TYR A 211 -5.33 -4.24 -17.01
N LEU A 212 -6.26 -3.31 -16.80
CA LEU A 212 -7.69 -3.62 -16.68
C LEU A 212 -8.29 -4.16 -17.99
N GLU A 213 -7.85 -3.66 -19.14
CA GLU A 213 -8.24 -4.19 -20.43
C GLU A 213 -7.84 -5.67 -20.55
N SER A 214 -6.59 -6.01 -20.19
CA SER A 214 -6.11 -7.39 -20.22
C SER A 214 -6.82 -8.32 -19.22
N ARG A 215 -7.48 -7.77 -18.22
CA ARG A 215 -8.30 -8.50 -17.22
C ARG A 215 -9.79 -8.50 -17.53
N GLY A 216 -10.22 -7.80 -18.58
CA GLY A 216 -11.62 -7.63 -18.94
C GLY A 216 -12.41 -6.80 -17.91
N LEU A 217 -11.74 -5.90 -17.18
CA LEU A 217 -12.29 -5.16 -16.03
C LEU A 217 -12.38 -3.64 -16.25
N LEU A 218 -12.27 -3.14 -17.47
CA LEU A 218 -12.40 -1.69 -17.74
C LEU A 218 -13.74 -1.11 -17.25
N GLU A 219 -14.81 -1.91 -17.33
CA GLU A 219 -16.14 -1.52 -16.87
C GLU A 219 -16.40 -1.86 -15.39
N GLY A 220 -15.42 -2.50 -14.70
CA GLY A 220 -15.59 -2.94 -13.31
C GLY A 220 -16.68 -3.99 -13.10
N ARG A 221 -16.93 -4.84 -14.08
CA ARG A 221 -18.01 -5.84 -14.09
C ARG A 221 -17.56 -7.14 -14.73
N GLY A 222 -18.17 -8.24 -14.30
CA GLY A 222 -17.92 -9.58 -14.83
C GLY A 222 -16.76 -10.31 -14.14
N PRO A 223 -16.56 -11.57 -14.49
CA PRO A 223 -15.46 -12.36 -13.94
C PRO A 223 -14.12 -11.86 -14.48
N PRO A 224 -13.10 -11.70 -13.63
CA PRO A 224 -11.78 -11.25 -14.07
C PRO A 224 -11.10 -12.32 -14.94
N GLN A 225 -10.47 -11.90 -16.01
CA GLN A 225 -9.63 -12.76 -16.86
C GLN A 225 -8.20 -12.84 -16.27
N VAL A 226 -8.07 -13.50 -15.11
CA VAL A 226 -6.77 -13.64 -14.45
C VAL A 226 -6.02 -14.82 -15.05
N PRO A 227 -4.76 -14.63 -15.54
CA PRO A 227 -3.94 -15.72 -16.02
C PRO A 227 -3.67 -16.76 -14.93
N SER A 228 -3.61 -18.03 -15.28
CA SER A 228 -3.36 -19.11 -14.33
C SER A 228 -2.05 -18.91 -13.55
N LEU A 229 -0.93 -18.59 -14.24
CA LEU A 229 0.40 -18.38 -13.67
C LEU A 229 0.72 -19.36 -12.51
N PRO A 230 0.75 -20.68 -12.77
CA PRO A 230 0.80 -21.69 -11.73
C PRO A 230 2.13 -21.70 -10.97
N SER A 231 3.23 -21.32 -11.61
CA SER A 231 4.55 -21.31 -10.97
C SER A 231 4.97 -19.90 -10.49
N PRO A 232 5.85 -19.82 -9.48
CA PRO A 232 6.43 -18.54 -9.07
C PRO A 232 7.19 -17.85 -10.20
N ALA A 233 7.90 -18.59 -11.05
CA ALA A 233 8.65 -18.02 -12.17
C ALA A 233 7.75 -17.36 -13.23
N GLU A 234 6.57 -17.93 -13.51
CA GLU A 234 5.60 -17.33 -14.42
C GLU A 234 5.00 -16.05 -13.84
N ARG A 235 4.78 -15.99 -12.54
CA ARG A 235 4.32 -14.78 -11.83
C ARG A 235 5.38 -13.69 -11.90
N ASP A 236 6.63 -14.02 -11.59
CA ASP A 236 7.75 -13.07 -11.68
C ASP A 236 7.87 -12.49 -13.08
N ALA A 237 7.77 -13.33 -14.13
CA ALA A 237 7.83 -12.87 -15.52
C ALA A 237 6.66 -11.93 -15.88
N ALA A 238 5.46 -12.22 -15.40
CA ALA A 238 4.29 -11.38 -15.61
C ALA A 238 4.43 -10.02 -14.91
N TYR A 239 4.85 -10.00 -13.66
CA TYR A 239 5.02 -8.77 -12.87
C TYR A 239 6.18 -7.92 -13.37
N MET A 240 7.24 -8.56 -13.88
CA MET A 240 8.35 -7.86 -14.55
C MET A 240 7.86 -7.04 -15.75
N GLY A 241 6.80 -7.50 -16.45
CA GLY A 241 6.18 -6.76 -17.55
C GLY A 241 5.48 -5.46 -17.14
N TRP A 242 5.17 -5.29 -15.86
CA TRP A 242 4.56 -4.05 -15.31
C TRP A 242 5.58 -3.15 -14.61
N ALA A 243 6.71 -3.72 -14.22
CA ALA A 243 7.70 -3.06 -13.37
C ALA A 243 8.38 -1.87 -14.06
N LEU A 244 8.60 -0.80 -13.30
CA LEU A 244 9.59 0.21 -13.62
C LEU A 244 10.99 -0.30 -13.20
N GLU A 245 11.98 -0.11 -14.05
CA GLU A 245 13.38 -0.43 -13.73
C GLU A 245 13.63 -1.91 -13.35
N GLY A 246 12.74 -2.82 -13.76
CA GLY A 246 12.94 -4.25 -13.55
C GLY A 246 12.80 -4.75 -12.11
N TRP A 247 12.08 -4.02 -11.24
CA TRP A 247 11.78 -4.45 -9.87
C TRP A 247 10.28 -4.35 -9.58
N PRO A 248 9.52 -5.45 -9.74
CA PRO A 248 8.06 -5.46 -9.57
C PRO A 248 7.63 -5.01 -8.18
N GLY A 249 6.59 -4.18 -8.12
CA GLY A 249 6.00 -3.71 -6.86
C GLY A 249 6.71 -2.52 -6.21
N ARG A 250 7.87 -2.11 -6.72
CA ARG A 250 8.64 -0.99 -6.17
C ARG A 250 8.07 0.39 -6.46
N SER A 251 7.23 0.51 -7.48
CA SER A 251 6.72 1.79 -7.96
C SER A 251 5.27 2.05 -7.53
N GLY A 252 4.89 3.32 -7.47
CA GLY A 252 3.54 3.71 -7.07
C GLY A 252 2.44 3.22 -8.00
N HIS A 253 2.74 2.91 -9.29
CA HIS A 253 1.73 2.40 -10.20
C HIS A 253 1.58 0.87 -10.12
N ASP A 254 2.65 0.10 -9.94
CA ASP A 254 2.61 -1.37 -10.01
C ASP A 254 2.43 -2.03 -8.63
N ALA A 255 2.85 -1.43 -7.51
CA ALA A 255 2.59 -1.99 -6.19
C ALA A 255 1.08 -2.26 -5.93
N PRO A 256 0.18 -1.27 -6.12
CA PRO A 256 -1.25 -1.55 -5.98
C PRO A 256 -1.82 -2.44 -7.11
N MET A 257 -1.17 -2.50 -8.27
CA MET A 257 -1.57 -3.37 -9.39
C MET A 257 -1.28 -4.85 -9.05
N VAL A 258 -0.08 -5.17 -8.55
CA VAL A 258 0.27 -6.51 -8.06
C VAL A 258 -0.65 -6.92 -6.91
N ALA A 259 -0.94 -6.01 -5.98
CA ALA A 259 -1.86 -6.29 -4.88
C ALA A 259 -3.28 -6.60 -5.36
N LEU A 260 -3.81 -5.83 -6.33
CA LEU A 260 -5.13 -6.09 -6.90
C LEU A 260 -5.16 -7.42 -7.68
N GLU A 261 -4.12 -7.71 -8.47
CA GLU A 261 -3.98 -8.99 -9.17
C GLU A 261 -4.01 -10.18 -8.21
N ALA A 262 -3.28 -10.07 -7.08
CA ALA A 262 -3.27 -11.11 -6.05
C ALA A 262 -4.67 -11.32 -5.45
N LEU A 263 -5.41 -10.23 -5.17
CA LEU A 263 -6.78 -10.30 -4.65
C LEU A 263 -7.76 -10.94 -5.64
N LEU A 264 -7.67 -10.59 -6.92
CA LEU A 264 -8.52 -11.13 -7.98
C LEU A 264 -8.26 -12.62 -8.22
N ALA A 265 -7.00 -13.04 -8.10
CA ALA A 265 -6.57 -14.41 -8.37
C ALA A 265 -6.70 -15.36 -7.17
N ALA A 266 -6.77 -14.84 -5.95
CA ALA A 266 -6.70 -15.66 -4.72
C ALA A 266 -7.94 -16.54 -4.49
N GLY A 267 -9.08 -16.24 -5.09
CA GLY A 267 -10.29 -17.07 -5.02
C GLY A 267 -10.78 -17.40 -3.58
N GLY A 268 -10.38 -16.60 -2.58
CA GLY A 268 -10.69 -16.85 -1.18
C GLY A 268 -9.59 -17.59 -0.40
N SER A 269 -8.46 -17.96 -1.03
CA SER A 269 -7.31 -18.63 -0.40
C SER A 269 -6.28 -17.61 0.07
N TRP A 270 -6.00 -17.60 1.38
CA TRP A 270 -4.90 -16.81 1.94
C TRP A 270 -3.53 -17.23 1.38
N GLY A 271 -3.31 -18.54 1.23
CA GLY A 271 -2.08 -19.05 0.65
C GLY A 271 -1.85 -18.55 -0.78
N ASP A 272 -2.91 -18.51 -1.61
CA ASP A 272 -2.81 -17.97 -2.97
C ASP A 272 -2.59 -16.47 -3.00
N LEU A 273 -3.20 -15.72 -2.07
CA LEU A 273 -2.90 -14.29 -1.90
C LEU A 273 -1.42 -14.07 -1.59
N CYS A 274 -0.89 -14.80 -0.61
CA CYS A 274 0.53 -14.71 -0.23
C CYS A 274 1.45 -15.10 -1.38
N ALA A 275 1.17 -16.21 -2.07
CA ALA A 275 1.97 -16.68 -3.20
C ALA A 275 2.07 -15.67 -4.34
N ARG A 276 1.08 -14.77 -4.48
CA ARG A 276 0.99 -13.79 -5.56
C ARG A 276 1.38 -12.38 -5.15
N GLY A 277 0.99 -11.95 -3.96
CA GLY A 277 1.16 -10.57 -3.50
C GLY A 277 2.26 -10.36 -2.47
N VAL A 278 2.86 -11.45 -1.93
CA VAL A 278 3.84 -11.38 -0.84
C VAL A 278 5.11 -12.18 -1.13
N LEU A 279 5.05 -13.18 -2.02
CA LEU A 279 6.12 -14.17 -2.22
C LEU A 279 6.53 -14.25 -3.70
N HIS A 280 6.81 -13.11 -4.32
CA HIS A 280 7.27 -12.99 -5.71
C HIS A 280 8.68 -12.39 -5.78
N GLY A 281 9.30 -12.38 -6.95
CA GLY A 281 10.62 -11.80 -7.15
C GLY A 281 10.58 -10.28 -7.31
N GLY A 282 10.24 -9.56 -6.22
CA GLY A 282 10.09 -8.10 -6.25
C GLY A 282 10.02 -7.47 -4.86
N ASP A 283 9.39 -6.32 -4.75
CA ASP A 283 9.16 -5.54 -3.53
C ASP A 283 7.99 -6.17 -2.75
N ASN A 284 8.31 -7.23 -2.02
CA ASN A 284 7.34 -8.12 -1.39
C ASN A 284 6.65 -7.52 -0.17
N ASP A 285 7.32 -6.69 0.60
CA ASP A 285 6.76 -6.03 1.78
C ASP A 285 5.75 -4.96 1.38
N SER A 286 6.05 -4.12 0.38
CA SER A 286 5.11 -3.10 -0.10
C SER A 286 3.88 -3.71 -0.76
N THR A 287 4.04 -4.67 -1.67
CA THR A 287 2.90 -5.36 -2.29
C THR A 287 2.12 -6.16 -1.26
N GLY A 288 2.82 -6.81 -0.32
CA GLY A 288 2.26 -7.56 0.79
C GLY A 288 1.45 -6.70 1.75
N THR A 289 1.99 -5.53 2.13
CA THR A 289 1.28 -4.55 2.97
C THR A 289 -0.06 -4.16 2.37
N ILE A 290 -0.09 -3.88 1.06
CA ILE A 290 -1.30 -3.47 0.35
C ILE A 290 -2.26 -4.65 0.20
N ALA A 291 -1.79 -5.79 -0.34
CA ALA A 291 -2.63 -6.96 -0.65
C ALA A 291 -3.27 -7.55 0.62
N ALA A 292 -2.47 -7.79 1.66
CA ALA A 292 -2.96 -8.35 2.91
C ALA A 292 -3.86 -7.37 3.68
N GLY A 293 -3.56 -6.07 3.60
CA GLY A 293 -4.42 -5.03 4.15
C GLY A 293 -5.81 -5.03 3.51
N CYS A 294 -5.88 -5.07 2.19
CA CYS A 294 -7.11 -5.16 1.42
C CYS A 294 -7.87 -6.49 1.67
N TRP A 295 -7.14 -7.60 1.78
CA TRP A 295 -7.73 -8.89 2.17
C TRP A 295 -8.45 -8.81 3.51
N GLY A 296 -7.82 -8.17 4.50
CA GLY A 296 -8.40 -8.01 5.83
C GLY A 296 -9.71 -7.24 5.89
N LEU A 297 -9.99 -6.39 4.90
CA LEU A 297 -11.27 -5.68 4.78
C LEU A 297 -12.42 -6.59 4.34
N ARG A 298 -12.12 -7.76 3.75
CA ARG A 298 -13.10 -8.71 3.25
C ARG A 298 -13.40 -9.84 4.24
N GLY A 299 -12.34 -10.41 4.85
CA GLY A 299 -12.45 -11.65 5.62
C GLY A 299 -11.92 -11.59 7.05
N GLY A 300 -11.38 -10.45 7.48
CA GLY A 300 -10.80 -10.34 8.82
C GLY A 300 -9.59 -11.27 9.04
N LEU A 301 -9.44 -11.80 10.26
CA LEU A 301 -8.32 -12.64 10.69
C LEU A 301 -8.65 -14.13 10.75
N GLU A 302 -9.90 -14.54 10.53
CA GLU A 302 -10.38 -15.90 10.83
C GLU A 302 -9.69 -17.00 10.00
N SER A 303 -9.34 -16.68 8.74
CA SER A 303 -8.69 -17.63 7.82
C SER A 303 -7.16 -17.57 7.85
N ILE A 304 -6.57 -16.81 8.77
CA ILE A 304 -5.13 -16.56 8.80
C ILE A 304 -4.46 -17.43 9.86
N PRO A 305 -3.37 -18.15 9.54
CA PRO A 305 -2.64 -18.92 10.53
C PRO A 305 -2.28 -18.06 11.75
N PRO A 306 -2.58 -18.51 12.98
CA PRO A 306 -2.37 -17.70 14.19
C PRO A 306 -0.93 -17.21 14.36
N GLY A 307 0.07 -18.02 13.97
CA GLY A 307 1.48 -17.65 14.02
C GLY A 307 1.81 -16.38 13.25
N LEU A 308 1.09 -16.12 12.15
CA LEU A 308 1.33 -14.93 11.31
C LEU A 308 0.89 -13.61 11.97
N HIS A 309 0.05 -13.65 13.01
CA HIS A 309 -0.45 -12.39 13.59
C HIS A 309 -0.39 -12.32 15.13
N CYS A 310 -0.22 -13.44 15.86
CA CYS A 310 -0.27 -13.40 17.33
C CYS A 310 0.90 -12.61 17.95
N CYS A 311 2.09 -12.73 17.37
CA CYS A 311 3.34 -12.16 17.87
C CYS A 311 3.88 -11.03 16.99
N LEU A 312 3.09 -10.58 16.00
CA LEU A 312 3.45 -9.52 15.05
C LEU A 312 3.89 -8.24 15.78
N GLU A 313 5.01 -7.69 15.36
CA GLU A 313 5.49 -6.40 15.84
C GLU A 313 4.43 -5.30 15.62
N TYR A 314 4.25 -4.44 16.60
CA TYR A 314 3.22 -3.38 16.62
C TYR A 314 1.76 -3.84 16.48
N ARG A 315 1.46 -5.14 16.62
CA ARG A 315 0.09 -5.67 16.50
C ARG A 315 -0.94 -4.89 17.33
N GLY A 316 -0.60 -4.55 18.57
CA GLY A 316 -1.47 -3.76 19.46
C GLY A 316 -1.79 -2.39 18.88
N ARG A 317 -0.76 -1.66 18.42
CA ARG A 317 -0.92 -0.33 17.81
C ARG A 317 -1.75 -0.38 16.52
N LEU A 318 -1.49 -1.36 15.65
CA LEU A 318 -2.25 -1.56 14.40
C LEU A 318 -3.73 -1.81 14.68
N ARG A 319 -4.05 -2.67 15.67
CA ARG A 319 -5.42 -2.94 16.08
C ARG A 319 -6.10 -1.70 16.66
N ASP A 320 -5.42 -0.99 17.56
CA ASP A 320 -5.98 0.17 18.25
C ASP A 320 -6.21 1.34 17.29
N ALA A 321 -5.30 1.54 16.32
CA ALA A 321 -5.50 2.51 15.22
C ALA A 321 -6.73 2.13 14.36
N ALA A 322 -6.88 0.85 14.00
CA ALA A 322 -8.03 0.36 13.24
C ALA A 322 -9.36 0.61 13.98
N HIS A 323 -9.43 0.32 15.28
CA HIS A 323 -10.63 0.55 16.09
C HIS A 323 -11.00 2.03 16.15
N ARG A 324 -10.01 2.91 16.31
CA ARG A 324 -10.24 4.37 16.33
C ARG A 324 -10.71 4.88 14.97
N LEU A 325 -10.09 4.45 13.88
CA LEU A 325 -10.50 4.82 12.52
C LEU A 325 -11.93 4.34 12.24
N HIS A 326 -12.26 3.11 12.63
CA HIS A 326 -13.62 2.58 12.50
C HIS A 326 -14.63 3.41 13.32
N ALA A 327 -14.33 3.73 14.57
CA ALA A 327 -15.19 4.56 15.39
C ALA A 327 -15.43 5.95 14.79
N LEU A 328 -14.41 6.55 14.19
CA LEU A 328 -14.52 7.86 13.52
C LEU A 328 -15.37 7.79 12.24
N ALA A 329 -15.22 6.71 11.47
CA ALA A 329 -15.91 6.56 10.18
C ALA A 329 -17.38 6.13 10.35
N TRP A 330 -17.69 5.29 11.35
CA TRP A 330 -18.99 4.63 11.50
C TRP A 330 -19.63 4.73 12.89
N GLY A 331 -18.93 5.27 13.90
CA GLY A 331 -19.40 5.31 15.29
C GLY A 331 -20.49 6.36 15.61
N GLY A 332 -20.91 7.15 14.64
CA GLY A 332 -21.94 8.19 14.77
C GLY A 332 -23.24 7.90 14.02
N ARG A 333 -23.47 6.64 13.65
CA ARG A 333 -24.73 6.22 12.98
C ARG A 333 -25.60 5.41 13.91
#